data_ba6eae6e10a5fe8db1efbc05b76c8633
#
_entry.id   ba6eae6e10a5fe8db1efbc05b76c8633
#
_cell.length_a   1.000
_cell.length_b   1.000
_cell.length_c   1.000
_cell.angle_alpha   90.00
_cell.angle_beta   90.00
_cell.angle_gamma   90.00
#
_symmetry.space_group_name_H-M   'P 1'
#
loop_
_entity.id
_entity.type
_entity.pdbx_description
1 polymer ?
#
loop_
_entity_poly.entity_id
_entity_poly.type
_entity_poly.pdbx_seq_one_letter_code
_entity_poly.pdbx_strand_id
1 'polypeptide(L)'
;SRALIYSIAKTPQREGRFHWIAPVARFNLSILTLARRDDIQLDNQLDLNGLSAAAQRGDIAESWLVSKGLAEGRDLLVCADILCSWQQLKLGTVDIIIEDPNLIESTAELAGLQAGDIKVVQPVPALSVVAFLAANGDMEPEIVERLQVAARELGYQ
;
A
#
# COMPACT_ATOMS: atom_id res chain seq x y z
N SER A 1 17.95 -18.70 12.06
CA SER A 1 17.67 -17.35 12.52
C SER A 1 16.29 -17.26 13.16
N ARG A 2 16.17 -16.53 14.24
CA ARG A 2 14.90 -16.35 14.98
C ARG A 2 14.31 -14.94 14.78
N ALA A 3 14.39 -14.42 13.55
CA ALA A 3 13.85 -13.11 13.25
C ALA A 3 12.35 -13.17 12.97
N LEU A 4 11.62 -12.21 13.51
CA LEU A 4 10.22 -11.96 13.21
C LEU A 4 10.11 -10.65 12.43
N ILE A 5 9.17 -10.64 11.48
CA ILE A 5 8.87 -9.44 10.69
C ILE A 5 7.40 -9.11 10.94
N TYR A 6 7.16 -7.91 11.44
CA TYR A 6 5.81 -7.42 11.70
C TYR A 6 5.30 -6.62 10.50
N SER A 7 4.04 -6.88 10.14
CA SER A 7 3.34 -6.12 9.09
C SER A 7 3.98 -6.24 7.70
N ILE A 8 4.19 -7.47 7.25
CA ILE A 8 4.66 -7.75 5.89
C ILE A 8 3.50 -8.29 5.04
N ALA A 9 3.36 -7.77 3.82
CA ALA A 9 2.37 -8.27 2.88
C ALA A 9 2.78 -9.64 2.34
N LYS A 10 1.82 -10.57 2.31
CA LYS A 10 2.01 -11.89 1.72
C LYS A 10 1.80 -11.80 0.22
N THR A 11 2.90 -11.88 -0.53
CA THR A 11 2.88 -11.85 -2.00
C THR A 11 3.35 -13.19 -2.54
N PRO A 12 3.03 -13.53 -3.81
CA PRO A 12 3.51 -14.77 -4.41
C PRO A 12 5.04 -14.93 -4.34
N GLN A 13 5.77 -13.82 -4.48
CA GLN A 13 7.24 -13.82 -4.41
C GLN A 13 7.77 -14.11 -3.00
N ARG A 14 6.98 -13.82 -1.97
CA ARG A 14 7.34 -13.98 -0.56
C ARG A 14 6.78 -15.25 0.06
N GLU A 15 5.75 -15.84 -0.55
CA GLU A 15 4.95 -16.90 0.07
C GLU A 15 5.80 -18.09 0.55
N GLY A 16 6.79 -18.51 -0.22
CA GLY A 16 7.67 -19.62 0.14
C GLY A 16 8.91 -19.23 0.95
N ARG A 17 9.08 -17.95 1.28
CA ARG A 17 10.31 -17.44 1.93
C ARG A 17 10.15 -17.24 3.43
N PHE A 18 8.93 -17.22 3.94
CA PHE A 18 8.60 -16.94 5.33
C PHE A 18 7.63 -17.98 5.86
N HIS A 19 7.63 -18.12 7.18
CA HIS A 19 6.54 -18.78 7.90
C HIS A 19 5.52 -17.72 8.31
N TRP A 20 4.31 -17.85 7.83
CA TRP A 20 3.24 -16.89 8.09
C TRP A 20 2.56 -17.23 9.41
N ILE A 21 2.69 -16.34 10.40
CA ILE A 21 2.23 -16.59 11.76
C ILE A 21 0.76 -16.19 11.91
N ALA A 22 0.43 -14.94 11.59
CA ALA A 22 -0.94 -14.45 11.73
C ALA A 22 -1.14 -13.16 10.94
N PRO A 23 -2.37 -12.90 10.43
CA PRO A 23 -2.72 -11.58 9.93
C PRO A 23 -2.77 -10.57 11.07
N VAL A 24 -2.17 -9.41 10.89
CA VAL A 24 -2.12 -8.36 11.91
C VAL A 24 -2.76 -7.06 11.46
N ALA A 25 -2.92 -6.85 10.15
CA ALA A 25 -3.56 -5.65 9.61
C ALA A 25 -4.14 -5.93 8.23
N ARG A 26 -5.14 -5.14 7.84
CA ARG A 26 -5.71 -5.16 6.50
C ARG A 26 -5.70 -3.73 5.96
N PHE A 27 -5.17 -3.56 4.75
CA PHE A 27 -5.13 -2.29 4.05
C PHE A 27 -6.01 -2.39 2.80
N ASN A 28 -6.90 -1.42 2.64
CA ASN A 28 -7.75 -1.32 1.46
C ASN A 28 -7.37 -0.03 0.73
N LEU A 29 -6.63 -0.16 -0.36
CA LEU A 29 -6.07 0.98 -1.05
C LEU A 29 -7.09 1.62 -1.98
N SER A 30 -6.98 2.93 -2.12
CA SER A 30 -7.83 3.74 -2.99
C SER A 30 -6.98 4.73 -3.79
N ILE A 31 -7.52 5.18 -4.90
CA ILE A 31 -6.96 6.31 -5.64
C ILE A 31 -7.37 7.58 -4.92
N LEU A 32 -6.36 8.38 -4.56
CA LEU A 32 -6.53 9.63 -3.83
C LEU A 32 -6.06 10.81 -4.68
N THR A 33 -6.70 11.95 -4.50
CA THR A 33 -6.27 13.21 -5.12
C THR A 33 -6.51 14.38 -4.16
N LEU A 34 -6.08 15.58 -4.54
CA LEU A 34 -6.38 16.78 -3.77
C LEU A 34 -7.89 17.07 -3.82
N ALA A 35 -8.46 17.48 -2.69
CA ALA A 35 -9.89 17.74 -2.58
C ALA A 35 -10.40 18.79 -3.57
N ARG A 36 -9.53 19.74 -3.99
CA ARG A 36 -9.86 20.78 -4.96
C ARG A 36 -9.95 20.32 -6.41
N ARG A 37 -9.55 19.07 -6.72
CA ARG A 37 -9.51 18.54 -8.08
C ARG A 37 -10.87 17.94 -8.43
N ASP A 38 -11.74 18.74 -9.06
CA ASP A 38 -13.06 18.31 -9.50
C ASP A 38 -13.05 17.63 -10.87
N ASP A 39 -11.95 17.78 -11.60
CA ASP A 39 -11.74 17.22 -12.92
C ASP A 39 -11.34 15.73 -12.92
N ILE A 40 -10.90 15.22 -11.78
CA ILE A 40 -10.50 13.81 -11.66
C ILE A 40 -11.67 13.00 -11.12
N GLN A 41 -12.32 12.27 -12.01
CA GLN A 41 -13.44 11.40 -11.70
C GLN A 41 -13.21 10.06 -12.40
N LEU A 42 -13.33 8.98 -11.65
CA LEU A 42 -13.16 7.62 -12.15
C LEU A 42 -14.36 6.78 -11.77
N ASP A 43 -14.74 5.88 -12.65
CA ASP A 43 -15.71 4.83 -12.35
C ASP A 43 -14.96 3.55 -11.92
N ASN A 44 -15.69 2.46 -11.73
CA ASN A 44 -15.11 1.19 -11.30
C ASN A 44 -14.29 0.48 -12.39
N GLN A 45 -14.26 0.99 -13.61
CA GLN A 45 -13.38 0.50 -14.68
C GLN A 45 -11.92 0.92 -14.43
N LEU A 46 -11.72 1.98 -13.64
CA LEU A 46 -10.39 2.49 -13.27
C LEU A 46 -9.51 2.77 -14.48
N ASP A 47 -10.07 3.47 -15.46
CA ASP A 47 -9.31 3.94 -16.62
C ASP A 47 -8.48 5.17 -16.21
N LEU A 48 -7.16 5.00 -16.15
CA LEU A 48 -6.22 6.04 -15.74
C LEU A 48 -5.64 6.83 -16.89
N ASN A 49 -6.17 6.66 -18.10
CA ASN A 49 -5.66 7.35 -19.27
C ASN A 49 -5.66 8.88 -19.07
N GLY A 50 -4.53 9.50 -19.36
CA GLY A 50 -4.35 10.95 -19.20
C GLY A 50 -3.99 11.41 -17.78
N LEU A 51 -3.91 10.50 -16.81
CA LEU A 51 -3.53 10.82 -15.44
C LEU A 51 -2.08 10.45 -15.19
N SER A 52 -1.43 11.22 -14.32
CA SER A 52 -0.11 10.90 -13.77
C SER A 52 -0.22 10.51 -12.31
N ALA A 53 0.65 9.62 -11.88
CA ALA A 53 0.64 9.09 -10.53
C ALA A 53 2.04 9.03 -9.93
N ALA A 54 2.12 9.08 -8.60
CA ALA A 54 3.34 8.74 -7.88
C ALA A 54 3.10 7.47 -7.07
N ALA A 55 4.12 6.66 -6.93
CA ALA A 55 4.11 5.46 -6.12
C ALA A 55 5.50 5.16 -5.57
N GLN A 56 5.57 4.40 -4.49
CA GLN A 56 6.83 4.00 -3.89
C GLN A 56 7.42 2.81 -4.66
N ARG A 57 8.74 2.84 -4.85
CA ARG A 57 9.45 1.77 -5.56
C ARG A 57 9.29 0.44 -4.82
N GLY A 58 8.89 -0.59 -5.57
CA GLY A 58 8.70 -1.94 -5.03
C GLY A 58 7.37 -2.15 -4.30
N ASP A 59 6.51 -1.14 -4.24
CA ASP A 59 5.19 -1.26 -3.66
C ASP A 59 4.21 -1.91 -4.63
N ILE A 60 3.16 -2.52 -4.10
CA ILE A 60 2.10 -3.13 -4.93
C ILE A 60 1.40 -2.08 -5.80
N ALA A 61 1.30 -0.83 -5.31
CA ALA A 61 0.72 0.27 -6.08
C ALA A 61 1.52 0.56 -7.34
N GLU A 62 2.85 0.54 -7.29
CA GLU A 62 3.70 0.72 -8.47
C GLU A 62 3.39 -0.33 -9.53
N SER A 63 3.38 -1.60 -9.15
CA SER A 63 3.10 -2.71 -10.07
C SER A 63 1.70 -2.59 -10.68
N TRP A 64 0.71 -2.21 -9.88
CA TRP A 64 -0.65 -2.04 -10.36
C TRP A 64 -0.75 -0.89 -11.38
N LEU A 65 -0.12 0.24 -11.08
CA LEU A 65 -0.10 1.40 -11.99
C LEU A 65 0.56 1.05 -13.34
N VAL A 66 1.65 0.29 -13.30
CA VAL A 66 2.29 -0.23 -14.51
C VAL A 66 1.33 -1.14 -15.28
N SER A 67 0.60 -2.01 -14.58
CA SER A 67 -0.40 -2.87 -15.22
C SER A 67 -1.54 -2.09 -15.87
N LYS A 68 -1.79 -0.88 -15.41
CA LYS A 68 -2.80 0.03 -15.97
C LYS A 68 -2.26 0.87 -17.14
N GLY A 69 -1.01 0.66 -17.52
CA GLY A 69 -0.39 1.31 -18.67
C GLY A 69 0.47 2.53 -18.36
N LEU A 70 0.66 2.88 -17.07
CA LEU A 70 1.57 3.97 -16.72
C LEU A 70 3.01 3.49 -16.82
N ALA A 71 3.92 4.41 -17.13
CA ALA A 71 5.34 4.12 -17.28
C ALA A 71 6.20 5.14 -16.55
N GLU A 72 7.22 4.65 -15.82
CA GLU A 72 8.18 5.52 -15.16
C GLU A 72 8.83 6.48 -16.14
N GLY A 73 8.88 7.75 -15.76
CA GLY A 73 9.45 8.81 -16.60
C GLY A 73 8.49 9.41 -17.61
N ARG A 74 7.30 8.86 -17.77
CA ARG A 74 6.25 9.42 -18.63
C ARG A 74 5.09 9.96 -17.79
N ASP A 75 4.38 9.09 -17.09
CA ASP A 75 3.20 9.42 -16.29
C ASP A 75 3.21 8.72 -14.92
N LEU A 76 4.29 8.03 -14.60
CA LEU A 76 4.53 7.43 -13.29
C LEU A 76 5.83 7.99 -12.71
N LEU A 77 5.73 8.63 -11.54
CA LEU A 77 6.86 9.09 -10.76
C LEU A 77 7.09 8.09 -9.62
N VAL A 78 8.26 7.46 -9.61
CA VAL A 78 8.59 6.48 -8.59
C VAL A 78 9.38 7.15 -7.48
N CYS A 79 8.85 7.07 -6.28
CA CYS A 79 9.36 7.69 -5.07
C CYS A 79 10.05 6.67 -4.18
N ALA A 80 10.95 7.15 -3.31
CA ALA A 80 11.60 6.29 -2.32
C ALA A 80 10.66 5.95 -1.15
N ASP A 81 9.72 6.84 -0.82
CA ASP A 81 8.84 6.70 0.34
C ASP A 81 7.49 7.40 0.12
N ILE A 82 6.58 7.20 1.08
CA ILE A 82 5.24 7.81 1.01
C ILE A 82 5.29 9.33 1.15
N LEU A 83 6.26 9.87 1.89
CA LEU A 83 6.41 11.32 2.01
C LEU A 83 6.63 11.96 0.64
N CYS A 84 7.51 11.38 -0.17
CA CYS A 84 7.74 11.84 -1.54
C CYS A 84 6.43 11.82 -2.34
N SER A 85 5.66 10.74 -2.28
CA SER A 85 4.38 10.63 -3.01
C SER A 85 3.41 11.73 -2.61
N TRP A 86 3.25 11.99 -1.32
CA TRP A 86 2.40 13.08 -0.83
C TRP A 86 2.90 14.45 -1.28
N GLN A 87 4.22 14.67 -1.27
CA GLN A 87 4.81 15.94 -1.72
C GLN A 87 4.53 16.18 -3.20
N GLN A 88 4.64 15.15 -4.03
CA GLN A 88 4.38 15.27 -5.47
C GLN A 88 2.91 15.54 -5.76
N LEU A 89 2.01 14.94 -5.00
CA LEU A 89 0.58 15.23 -5.10
C LEU A 89 0.30 16.68 -4.70
N LYS A 90 0.86 17.14 -3.58
CA LYS A 90 0.69 18.51 -3.07
C LYS A 90 1.17 19.55 -4.07
N LEU A 91 2.32 19.29 -4.71
CA LEU A 91 2.91 20.20 -5.69
C LEU A 91 2.16 20.18 -7.03
N GLY A 92 1.31 19.20 -7.27
CA GLY A 92 0.63 19.04 -8.55
C GLY A 92 1.50 18.42 -9.64
N THR A 93 2.67 17.85 -9.27
CA THR A 93 3.53 17.14 -10.21
C THR A 93 2.82 15.87 -10.71
N VAL A 94 2.00 15.26 -9.89
CA VAL A 94 1.15 14.13 -10.24
C VAL A 94 -0.30 14.44 -9.89
N ASP A 95 -1.21 13.73 -10.56
CA ASP A 95 -2.66 13.90 -10.37
C ASP A 95 -3.21 13.06 -9.23
N ILE A 96 -2.67 11.86 -9.05
CA ILE A 96 -3.17 10.87 -8.10
C ILE A 96 -2.03 10.15 -7.39
N ILE A 97 -2.35 9.61 -6.22
CA ILE A 97 -1.54 8.58 -5.55
C ILE A 97 -2.47 7.47 -5.07
N ILE A 98 -1.89 6.37 -4.61
CA ILE A 98 -2.63 5.23 -4.07
C ILE A 98 -2.19 5.02 -2.63
N GLU A 99 -3.15 5.09 -1.72
CA GLU A 99 -2.93 4.87 -0.29
C GLU A 99 -4.23 4.37 0.36
N ASP A 100 -4.11 3.78 1.53
CA ASP A 100 -5.27 3.47 2.36
C ASP A 100 -5.82 4.78 2.94
N PRO A 101 -7.11 5.10 2.71
CA PRO A 101 -7.70 6.32 3.26
C PRO A 101 -7.57 6.43 4.78
N ASN A 102 -7.47 5.32 5.50
CA ASN A 102 -7.30 5.33 6.96
C ASN A 102 -5.90 5.80 7.37
N LEU A 103 -4.94 5.86 6.45
CA LEU A 103 -3.57 6.32 6.70
C LEU A 103 -3.34 7.78 6.27
N ILE A 104 -4.37 8.47 5.76
CA ILE A 104 -4.21 9.86 5.30
C ILE A 104 -3.71 10.75 6.44
N GLU A 105 -4.35 10.71 7.60
CA GLU A 105 -3.98 11.57 8.73
C GLU A 105 -2.53 11.36 9.17
N SER A 106 -2.08 10.09 9.23
CA SER A 106 -0.74 9.78 9.74
C SER A 106 0.36 10.01 8.72
N THR A 107 0.09 9.88 7.42
CA THR A 107 1.14 9.97 6.39
C THR A 107 1.13 11.29 5.62
N ALA A 108 -0.04 11.86 5.34
CA ALA A 108 -0.14 13.13 4.62
C ALA A 108 0.33 14.32 5.45
N GLU A 109 0.17 14.25 6.76
CA GLU A 109 0.63 15.30 7.68
C GLU A 109 2.13 15.55 7.55
N LEU A 110 2.91 14.52 7.27
CA LEU A 110 4.35 14.65 7.06
C LEU A 110 4.69 15.61 5.90
N ALA A 111 3.81 15.71 4.92
CA ALA A 111 3.95 16.64 3.79
C ALA A 111 3.23 17.97 4.01
N GLY A 112 2.68 18.20 5.20
CA GLY A 112 1.91 19.40 5.52
C GLY A 112 0.49 19.41 4.97
N LEU A 113 -0.06 18.24 4.64
CA LEU A 113 -1.44 18.07 4.19
C LEU A 113 -2.32 17.61 5.35
N GLN A 114 -3.55 18.11 5.39
CA GLN A 114 -4.56 17.66 6.32
C GLN A 114 -5.54 16.71 5.62
N ALA A 115 -6.27 15.91 6.39
CA ALA A 115 -7.23 14.96 5.83
C ALA A 115 -8.27 15.65 4.93
N GLY A 116 -8.70 16.86 5.26
CA GLY A 116 -9.65 17.64 4.46
C GLY A 116 -9.09 18.13 3.12
N ASP A 117 -7.78 18.08 2.93
CA ASP A 117 -7.13 18.46 1.67
C ASP A 117 -7.13 17.33 0.63
N ILE A 118 -7.53 16.12 1.04
CA ILE A 118 -7.46 14.90 0.24
C ILE A 118 -8.86 14.30 0.11
N LYS A 119 -9.14 13.73 -1.05
CA LYS A 119 -10.37 12.95 -1.25
C LYS A 119 -10.09 11.62 -1.93
N VAL A 120 -10.96 10.67 -1.66
CA VAL A 120 -10.98 9.39 -2.38
C VAL A 120 -11.65 9.60 -3.73
N VAL A 121 -10.94 9.23 -4.80
CA VAL A 121 -11.51 9.24 -6.15
C VAL A 121 -12.26 7.93 -6.39
N GLN A 122 -11.62 6.81 -6.13
CA GLN A 122 -12.20 5.48 -6.33
C GLN A 122 -11.42 4.44 -5.54
N PRO A 123 -12.07 3.49 -4.87
CA PRO A 123 -11.37 2.34 -4.29
C PRO A 123 -10.75 1.47 -5.36
N VAL A 124 -9.66 0.76 -5.02
CA VAL A 124 -9.00 -0.20 -5.90
C VAL A 124 -9.10 -1.59 -5.27
N PRO A 125 -10.15 -2.36 -5.58
CA PRO A 125 -10.37 -3.67 -4.92
C PRO A 125 -9.20 -4.65 -5.10
N ALA A 126 -8.50 -4.59 -6.24
CA ALA A 126 -7.33 -5.43 -6.51
C ALA A 126 -6.17 -5.18 -5.54
N LEU A 127 -6.17 -4.05 -4.81
CA LEU A 127 -5.15 -3.67 -3.86
C LEU A 127 -5.63 -3.73 -2.40
N SER A 128 -6.48 -4.70 -2.10
CA SER A 128 -6.77 -5.07 -0.70
C SER A 128 -5.64 -5.99 -0.21
N VAL A 129 -4.92 -5.56 0.83
CA VAL A 129 -3.72 -6.24 1.30
C VAL A 129 -3.88 -6.64 2.76
N VAL A 130 -3.58 -7.90 3.05
CA VAL A 130 -3.45 -8.38 4.44
C VAL A 130 -1.97 -8.41 4.78
N ALA A 131 -1.58 -7.70 5.83
CA ALA A 131 -0.24 -7.75 6.38
C ALA A 131 -0.18 -8.77 7.51
N PHE A 132 0.94 -9.50 7.60
CA PHE A 132 1.13 -10.61 8.52
C PHE A 132 2.30 -10.35 9.46
N LEU A 133 2.24 -10.98 10.61
CA LEU A 133 3.42 -11.33 11.37
C LEU A 133 4.01 -12.56 10.71
N ALA A 134 5.29 -12.52 10.35
CA ALA A 134 5.97 -13.60 9.67
C ALA A 134 7.29 -13.92 10.37
N ALA A 135 7.73 -15.18 10.25
CA ALA A 135 9.01 -15.64 10.74
C ALA A 135 9.92 -15.99 9.58
N ASN A 136 11.24 -15.87 9.78
CA ASN A 136 12.21 -16.32 8.79
C ASN A 136 11.94 -17.77 8.36
N GLY A 137 12.17 -18.07 7.07
CA GLY A 137 11.96 -19.39 6.53
C GLY A 137 12.83 -20.49 7.16
N ASP A 138 13.95 -20.10 7.78
CA ASP A 138 14.87 -21.00 8.47
C ASP A 138 14.61 -21.13 9.98
N MET A 139 13.51 -20.54 10.49
CA MET A 139 13.13 -20.71 11.89
C MET A 139 12.69 -22.15 12.16
N GLU A 140 13.04 -22.68 13.33
CA GLU A 140 12.69 -24.05 13.70
C GLU A 140 11.16 -24.26 13.67
N PRO A 141 10.67 -25.31 13.03
CA PRO A 141 9.21 -25.55 12.88
C PRO A 141 8.44 -25.57 14.21
N GLU A 142 9.07 -26.09 15.28
CA GLU A 142 8.46 -26.13 16.59
C GLU A 142 8.17 -24.72 17.15
N ILE A 143 9.11 -23.78 16.94
CA ILE A 143 8.93 -22.40 17.36
C ILE A 143 7.83 -21.72 16.52
N VAL A 144 7.82 -21.96 15.22
CA VAL A 144 6.80 -21.45 14.30
C VAL A 144 5.40 -21.88 14.76
N GLU A 145 5.23 -23.17 15.07
CA GLU A 145 3.95 -23.71 15.52
C GLU A 145 3.49 -23.06 16.84
N ARG A 146 4.42 -22.88 17.79
CA ARG A 146 4.11 -22.23 19.07
C ARG A 146 3.68 -20.78 18.88
N LEU A 147 4.30 -20.06 17.97
CA LEU A 147 3.93 -18.69 17.64
C LEU A 147 2.55 -18.63 16.99
N GLN A 148 2.24 -19.55 16.08
CA GLN A 148 0.94 -19.62 15.43
C GLN A 148 -0.17 -19.93 16.43
N VAL A 149 0.06 -20.86 17.35
CA VAL A 149 -0.90 -21.17 18.42
C VAL A 149 -1.12 -19.96 19.32
N ALA A 150 -0.06 -19.31 19.77
CA ALA A 150 -0.15 -18.13 20.62
C ALA A 150 -0.93 -17.00 19.93
N ALA A 151 -0.70 -16.78 18.63
CA ALA A 151 -1.41 -15.76 17.87
C ALA A 151 -2.91 -16.05 17.80
N ARG A 152 -3.31 -17.30 17.57
CA ARG A 152 -4.71 -17.70 17.57
C ARG A 152 -5.37 -17.50 18.93
N GLU A 153 -4.68 -17.82 20.01
CA GLU A 153 -5.17 -17.61 21.37
C GLU A 153 -5.39 -16.15 21.70
N LEU A 154 -4.62 -15.24 21.06
CA LEU A 154 -4.77 -13.80 21.21
C LEU A 154 -5.82 -13.21 20.25
N GLY A 155 -6.44 -14.02 19.41
CA GLY A 155 -7.50 -13.60 18.48
C GLY A 155 -7.03 -13.16 17.10
N TYR A 156 -5.77 -13.32 16.77
CA TYR A 156 -5.26 -13.06 15.41
C TYR A 156 -5.51 -14.30 14.54
N GLN A 157 -6.48 -14.19 13.65
CA GLN A 157 -6.85 -15.27 12.74
C GLN A 157 -6.87 -14.82 11.29
#